data_9cad3bd127bfbb8a5fd883201cd241d7
#
_entry.id   9cad3bd127bfbb8a5fd883201cd241d7
#
_cell.length_a   1.000
_cell.length_b   1.000
_cell.length_c   1.000
_cell.angle_alpha   90.00
_cell.angle_beta   90.00
_cell.angle_gamma   90.00
#
_symmetry.space_group_name_H-M   'P 1'
#
loop_
_entity.id
_entity.type
_entity.pdbx_description
1 polymer ?
#
loop_
_entity_poly.entity_id
_entity_poly.type
_entity_poly.pdbx_seq_one_letter_code
_entity_poly.pdbx_strand_id
1 'polypeptide(L)'
;MSGPECCQTHRRSPPAENPVKFCKLHLSVPMFPASLIPKLQLFLFLDVFGYEAPKLRQLADKVAAAGYYVVVPDFFFGDPLIPGTNIQDWLKNHAPEPAVDFAKQVVQALKEKGITKVGAAGFCWGAKVVVKLAKDAEIQVAALLHPSFVTVDDIKGVKIPTGILGAEIDKMSPPELVKEFEAALVANEVNNFVKIYPGVAHGWTVRYKDEDAAEVKCAEEAHQDLVEWFGKCL
;
A
#
# COMPACT_ATOMS: atom_id res chain seq x y z
N MET A 1 -10.09 14.64 47.97
CA MET A 1 -9.93 13.33 47.27
C MET A 1 -10.44 13.54 45.83
N SER A 2 -9.53 13.87 44.96
CA SER A 2 -9.73 14.13 43.56
C SER A 2 -9.43 12.84 42.80
N GLY A 3 -10.45 12.29 42.09
CA GLY A 3 -10.30 11.11 41.23
C GLY A 3 -9.54 11.45 39.95
N PRO A 4 -8.94 10.45 39.27
CA PRO A 4 -8.16 10.70 38.08
C PRO A 4 -9.09 11.04 36.91
N GLU A 5 -8.81 12.17 36.26
CA GLU A 5 -9.43 12.55 34.98
C GLU A 5 -9.08 11.51 33.92
N CYS A 6 -10.14 10.94 33.36
CA CYS A 6 -10.11 10.01 32.23
C CYS A 6 -9.63 10.77 31.01
N CYS A 7 -8.46 10.42 30.47
CA CYS A 7 -7.99 10.90 29.16
C CYS A 7 -8.99 10.49 28.08
N GLN A 8 -9.87 11.39 27.72
CA GLN A 8 -10.67 11.28 26.50
C GLN A 8 -9.72 11.44 25.31
N THR A 9 -9.39 10.32 24.67
CA THR A 9 -8.77 10.32 23.36
C THR A 9 -9.74 10.97 22.37
N HIS A 10 -9.49 12.22 22.05
CA HIS A 10 -10.24 12.93 21.02
C HIS A 10 -9.96 12.24 19.67
N ARG A 11 -10.98 11.53 19.16
CA ARG A 11 -11.02 11.13 17.76
C ARG A 11 -10.87 12.40 16.91
N ARG A 12 -9.73 12.58 16.29
CA ARG A 12 -9.61 13.56 15.22
C ARG A 12 -10.23 12.97 13.97
N SER A 13 -11.51 13.25 13.76
CA SER A 13 -12.12 13.09 12.44
C SER A 13 -11.34 13.95 11.45
N PRO A 14 -11.11 13.50 10.21
CA PRO A 14 -10.50 14.35 9.19
C PRO A 14 -11.33 15.64 9.06
N PRO A 15 -10.70 16.81 8.88
CA PRO A 15 -11.41 18.06 8.72
C PRO A 15 -12.33 17.99 7.49
N ALA A 16 -13.54 18.54 7.60
CA ALA A 16 -14.57 18.52 6.57
C ALA A 16 -14.18 19.23 5.25
N GLU A 17 -13.09 20.02 5.27
CA GLU A 17 -12.58 20.74 4.10
C GLU A 17 -11.27 20.12 3.61
N ASN A 18 -11.34 19.38 2.49
CA ASN A 18 -10.23 18.80 1.72
C ASN A 18 -9.11 18.17 2.59
N PRO A 19 -9.32 16.98 3.13
CA PRO A 19 -8.42 16.34 4.09
C PRO A 19 -6.99 16.15 3.53
N VAL A 20 -6.80 16.12 2.21
CA VAL A 20 -5.50 16.00 1.55
C VAL A 20 -4.58 17.19 1.85
N LYS A 21 -5.14 18.39 2.06
CA LYS A 21 -4.34 19.59 2.42
C LYS A 21 -3.70 19.49 3.81
N PHE A 22 -4.25 18.67 4.69
CA PHE A 22 -3.80 18.53 6.08
C PHE A 22 -3.10 17.20 6.36
N CYS A 23 -3.10 16.29 5.38
CA CYS A 23 -2.41 15.02 5.50
C CYS A 23 -0.90 15.21 5.39
N LYS A 24 -0.17 14.68 6.35
CA LYS A 24 1.28 14.50 6.22
C LYS A 24 1.56 13.44 5.16
N LEU A 25 2.64 13.60 4.43
CA LEU A 25 3.05 12.65 3.42
C LEU A 25 4.57 12.61 3.28
N HIS A 26 5.08 11.46 2.90
CA HIS A 26 6.43 11.34 2.38
C HIS A 26 6.37 11.42 0.85
N LEU A 27 7.25 12.21 0.27
CA LEU A 27 7.31 12.46 -1.16
C LEU A 27 8.71 12.11 -1.66
N SER A 28 8.79 11.13 -2.53
CA SER A 28 10.03 10.76 -3.23
C SER A 28 9.89 11.11 -4.70
N VAL A 29 10.85 11.86 -5.22
CA VAL A 29 10.86 12.34 -6.61
C VAL A 29 12.10 11.84 -7.34
N PRO A 30 12.02 11.59 -8.65
CA PRO A 30 13.18 11.26 -9.45
C PRO A 30 14.22 12.40 -9.44
N MET A 31 15.49 12.06 -9.53
CA MET A 31 16.59 13.02 -9.64
C MET A 31 16.69 13.70 -11.03
N PHE A 32 15.56 13.94 -11.69
CA PHE A 32 15.50 14.64 -12.98
C PHE A 32 14.96 16.06 -12.83
N PRO A 33 15.32 16.99 -13.75
CA PRO A 33 14.73 18.33 -13.76
C PRO A 33 13.20 18.26 -13.81
N ALA A 34 12.52 19.12 -13.07
CA ALA A 34 11.05 19.15 -12.98
C ALA A 34 10.34 19.25 -14.35
N SER A 35 11.01 19.81 -15.36
CA SER A 35 10.52 19.86 -16.75
C SER A 35 10.54 18.53 -17.49
N LEU A 36 11.25 17.53 -16.96
CA LEU A 36 11.38 16.18 -17.50
C LEU A 36 10.69 15.14 -16.63
N ILE A 37 10.01 15.56 -15.55
CA ILE A 37 9.17 14.61 -14.78
C ILE A 37 8.13 14.09 -15.75
N PRO A 38 8.17 12.79 -16.09
CA PRO A 38 7.14 12.20 -16.92
C PRO A 38 5.79 12.52 -16.28
N LYS A 39 4.77 12.87 -17.06
CA LYS A 39 3.38 13.05 -16.58
C LYS A 39 2.79 11.73 -16.03
N LEU A 40 3.67 10.83 -15.64
CA LEU A 40 3.45 9.42 -15.36
C LEU A 40 3.77 9.10 -13.90
N GLN A 41 2.81 8.49 -13.22
CA GLN A 41 3.04 7.39 -12.30
C GLN A 41 3.32 7.80 -10.87
N LEU A 42 2.25 7.87 -10.13
CA LEU A 42 2.30 8.00 -8.70
C LEU A 42 1.94 6.66 -8.05
N PHE A 43 2.70 6.31 -7.04
CA PHE A 43 2.43 5.15 -6.19
C PHE A 43 1.93 5.61 -4.83
N LEU A 44 0.87 4.98 -4.37
CA LEU A 44 0.41 5.08 -2.99
C LEU A 44 0.92 3.85 -2.24
N PHE A 45 1.69 4.06 -1.20
CA PHE A 45 2.18 2.99 -0.33
C PHE A 45 1.43 3.04 1.00
N LEU A 46 0.95 1.90 1.47
CA LEU A 46 0.14 1.78 2.67
C LEU A 46 0.56 0.56 3.48
N ASP A 47 0.97 0.75 4.73
CA ASP A 47 1.19 -0.30 5.73
C ASP A 47 0.70 0.19 7.11
N VAL A 48 0.41 -0.70 8.05
CA VAL A 48 -0.09 -0.38 9.40
C VAL A 48 0.86 0.50 10.23
N PHE A 49 2.16 0.45 9.95
CA PHE A 49 3.16 1.27 10.66
C PHE A 49 3.26 2.72 10.16
N GLY A 50 2.38 3.08 9.23
CA GLY A 50 2.23 4.44 8.74
C GLY A 50 3.33 4.89 7.77
N TYR A 51 3.18 6.13 7.30
CA TYR A 51 4.04 6.73 6.27
C TYR A 51 5.48 7.00 6.75
N GLU A 52 5.73 6.98 8.06
CA GLU A 52 7.07 7.20 8.65
C GLU A 52 7.90 5.92 8.79
N ALA A 53 7.33 4.75 8.49
CA ALA A 53 8.04 3.47 8.58
C ALA A 53 9.31 3.48 7.70
N PRO A 54 10.52 3.28 8.28
CA PRO A 54 11.78 3.50 7.57
C PRO A 54 11.93 2.67 6.30
N LYS A 55 11.57 1.38 6.35
CA LYS A 55 11.68 0.47 5.19
C LYS A 55 10.70 0.83 4.07
N LEU A 56 9.52 1.32 4.44
CA LEU A 56 8.53 1.80 3.47
C LEU A 56 9.04 3.05 2.73
N ARG A 57 9.67 3.98 3.45
CA ARG A 57 10.31 5.16 2.85
C ARG A 57 11.48 4.78 1.94
N GLN A 58 12.35 3.85 2.40
CA GLN A 58 13.45 3.33 1.57
C GLN A 58 12.94 2.71 0.27
N LEU A 59 11.84 1.96 0.33
CA LEU A 59 11.21 1.40 -0.87
C LEU A 59 10.64 2.51 -1.77
N ALA A 60 9.99 3.53 -1.19
CA ALA A 60 9.49 4.68 -1.95
C ALA A 60 10.65 5.39 -2.69
N ASP A 61 11.79 5.57 -2.04
CA ASP A 61 12.99 6.16 -2.65
C ASP A 61 13.55 5.30 -3.78
N LYS A 62 13.56 3.96 -3.62
CA LYS A 62 13.96 3.02 -4.70
C LYS A 62 13.04 3.11 -5.91
N VAL A 63 11.73 3.15 -5.69
CA VAL A 63 10.75 3.30 -6.77
C VAL A 63 10.90 4.66 -7.45
N ALA A 64 11.16 5.72 -6.69
CA ALA A 64 11.46 7.04 -7.25
C ALA A 64 12.74 7.05 -8.09
N ALA A 65 13.79 6.34 -7.65
CA ALA A 65 15.03 6.19 -8.41
C ALA A 65 14.83 5.46 -9.75
N ALA A 66 13.79 4.63 -9.86
CA ALA A 66 13.38 3.99 -11.11
C ALA A 66 12.58 4.93 -12.05
N GLY A 67 12.41 6.20 -11.69
CA GLY A 67 11.79 7.23 -12.53
C GLY A 67 10.35 7.58 -12.19
N TYR A 68 9.83 7.11 -11.07
CA TYR A 68 8.45 7.34 -10.65
C TYR A 68 8.32 8.49 -9.65
N TYR A 69 7.19 9.17 -9.68
CA TYR A 69 6.81 10.12 -8.63
C TYR A 69 6.04 9.37 -7.54
N VAL A 70 6.58 9.30 -6.33
CA VAL A 70 6.04 8.44 -5.27
C VAL A 70 5.49 9.28 -4.12
N VAL A 71 4.28 8.95 -3.68
CA VAL A 71 3.63 9.56 -2.51
C VAL A 71 3.24 8.48 -1.51
N VAL A 72 3.58 8.69 -0.26
CA VAL A 72 3.18 7.85 0.86
C VAL A 72 2.36 8.70 1.83
N PRO A 73 1.02 8.72 1.70
CA PRO A 73 0.17 9.54 2.56
C PRO A 73 0.07 8.95 3.98
N ASP A 74 -0.16 9.84 4.94
CA ASP A 74 -0.50 9.46 6.31
C ASP A 74 -1.99 9.08 6.39
N PHE A 75 -2.29 7.80 6.24
CA PHE A 75 -3.65 7.28 6.33
C PHE A 75 -4.18 7.18 7.76
N PHE A 76 -3.31 7.32 8.73
CA PHE A 76 -3.66 7.17 10.14
C PHE A 76 -3.68 8.52 10.88
N PHE A 77 -3.41 9.63 10.19
CA PHE A 77 -3.43 10.99 10.75
C PHE A 77 -2.59 11.13 12.01
N GLY A 78 -1.42 10.47 12.02
CA GLY A 78 -0.47 10.49 13.13
C GLY A 78 -0.73 9.44 14.21
N ASP A 79 -1.59 8.46 13.95
CA ASP A 79 -1.89 7.34 14.87
C ASP A 79 -1.61 5.96 14.22
N PRO A 80 -0.37 5.69 13.76
CA PRO A 80 0.00 4.39 13.21
C PRO A 80 0.02 3.32 14.31
N LEU A 81 0.00 2.04 13.90
CA LEU A 81 0.19 0.95 14.84
C LEU A 81 1.58 1.02 15.49
N ILE A 82 1.61 1.09 16.81
CA ILE A 82 2.85 1.09 17.59
C ILE A 82 3.24 -0.37 17.91
N PRO A 83 4.50 -0.78 17.72
CA PRO A 83 4.97 -2.11 18.09
C PRO A 83 4.61 -2.45 19.55
N GLY A 84 4.03 -3.64 19.76
CA GLY A 84 3.56 -4.08 21.08
C GLY A 84 2.10 -3.71 21.40
N THR A 85 1.46 -2.87 20.61
CA THR A 85 0.01 -2.60 20.74
C THR A 85 -0.81 -3.78 20.20
N ASN A 86 -1.95 -4.07 20.81
CA ASN A 86 -2.87 -5.06 20.31
C ASN A 86 -3.48 -4.57 18.98
N ILE A 87 -3.15 -5.23 17.88
CA ILE A 87 -3.65 -4.88 16.55
C ILE A 87 -5.18 -4.91 16.46
N GLN A 88 -5.84 -5.80 17.18
CA GLN A 88 -7.31 -5.91 17.16
C GLN A 88 -7.97 -4.68 17.80
N ASP A 89 -7.36 -4.11 18.84
CA ASP A 89 -7.85 -2.88 19.45
C ASP A 89 -7.59 -1.67 18.54
N TRP A 90 -6.43 -1.60 17.92
CA TRP A 90 -6.09 -0.55 16.97
C TRP A 90 -7.03 -0.57 15.74
N LEU A 91 -7.33 -1.75 15.20
CA LEU A 91 -8.23 -1.94 14.05
C LEU A 91 -9.67 -1.47 14.32
N LYS A 92 -10.12 -1.39 15.56
CA LYS A 92 -11.46 -0.86 15.88
C LYS A 92 -11.64 0.59 15.39
N ASN A 93 -10.55 1.34 15.33
CA ASN A 93 -10.53 2.73 14.87
C ASN A 93 -9.89 2.91 13.49
N HIS A 94 -9.22 1.89 12.97
CA HIS A 94 -8.41 1.93 11.74
C HIS A 94 -8.78 0.79 10.79
N ALA A 95 -10.08 0.52 10.64
CA ALA A 95 -10.56 -0.39 9.59
C ALA A 95 -10.17 0.15 8.20
N PRO A 96 -9.80 -0.71 7.23
CA PRO A 96 -9.36 -0.25 5.92
C PRO A 96 -10.46 0.36 5.05
N GLU A 97 -11.72 0.00 5.28
CA GLU A 97 -12.84 0.46 4.45
C GLU A 97 -13.03 1.99 4.45
N PRO A 98 -13.01 2.70 5.59
CA PRO A 98 -13.11 4.17 5.60
C PRO A 98 -11.93 4.88 4.93
N ALA A 99 -10.76 4.24 4.89
CA ALA A 99 -9.58 4.80 4.26
C ALA A 99 -9.65 4.83 2.73
N VAL A 100 -10.55 4.05 2.12
CA VAL A 100 -10.77 4.05 0.67
C VAL A 100 -11.21 5.42 0.17
N ASP A 101 -12.12 6.09 0.87
CA ASP A 101 -12.58 7.41 0.47
C ASP A 101 -11.47 8.47 0.54
N PHE A 102 -10.62 8.38 1.57
CA PHE A 102 -9.45 9.24 1.66
C PHE A 102 -8.45 8.93 0.52
N ALA A 103 -8.21 7.67 0.20
CA ALA A 103 -7.36 7.27 -0.92
C ALA A 103 -7.87 7.81 -2.26
N LYS A 104 -9.19 7.77 -2.51
CA LYS A 104 -9.80 8.36 -3.71
C LYS A 104 -9.56 9.87 -3.78
N GLN A 105 -9.66 10.58 -2.67
CA GLN A 105 -9.37 12.02 -2.62
C GLN A 105 -7.90 12.31 -2.92
N VAL A 106 -6.97 11.49 -2.42
CA VAL A 106 -5.54 11.60 -2.77
C VAL A 106 -5.35 11.40 -4.28
N VAL A 107 -5.90 10.34 -4.85
CA VAL A 107 -5.83 10.07 -6.30
C VAL A 107 -6.40 11.24 -7.09
N GLN A 108 -7.55 11.78 -6.70
CA GLN A 108 -8.16 12.93 -7.36
C GLN A 108 -7.27 14.18 -7.30
N ALA A 109 -6.70 14.49 -6.12
CA ALA A 109 -5.79 15.61 -5.96
C ALA A 109 -4.53 15.53 -6.84
N LEU A 110 -4.12 14.31 -7.18
CA LEU A 110 -2.99 14.06 -8.07
C LEU A 110 -3.38 14.23 -9.53
N LYS A 111 -4.56 13.75 -9.91
CA LYS A 111 -5.14 13.98 -11.24
C LYS A 111 -5.28 15.49 -11.51
N GLU A 112 -5.70 16.27 -10.52
CA GLU A 112 -5.78 17.74 -10.60
C GLU A 112 -4.41 18.43 -10.77
N LYS A 113 -3.33 17.80 -10.33
CA LYS A 113 -1.94 18.24 -10.57
C LYS A 113 -1.39 17.80 -11.93
N GLY A 114 -2.22 17.19 -12.79
CA GLY A 114 -1.85 16.79 -14.14
C GLY A 114 -1.22 15.40 -14.23
N ILE A 115 -1.30 14.59 -13.17
CA ILE A 115 -0.88 13.19 -13.18
C ILE A 115 -1.97 12.38 -13.89
N THR A 116 -1.61 11.75 -15.01
CA THR A 116 -2.57 11.07 -15.88
C THR A 116 -2.66 9.58 -15.65
N LYS A 117 -1.63 8.97 -15.05
CA LYS A 117 -1.60 7.56 -14.71
C LYS A 117 -1.21 7.36 -13.25
N VAL A 118 -1.99 6.58 -12.53
CA VAL A 118 -1.79 6.30 -11.11
C VAL A 118 -1.71 4.81 -10.91
N GLY A 119 -0.60 4.32 -10.37
CA GLY A 119 -0.48 2.97 -9.83
C GLY A 119 -0.55 3.00 -8.31
N ALA A 120 -0.93 1.91 -7.68
CA ALA A 120 -0.89 1.81 -6.23
C ALA A 120 -0.34 0.46 -5.77
N ALA A 121 0.52 0.50 -4.74
CA ALA A 121 0.98 -0.68 -4.04
C ALA A 121 0.47 -0.66 -2.60
N GLY A 122 -0.18 -1.73 -2.17
CA GLY A 122 -0.68 -1.91 -0.81
C GLY A 122 0.03 -3.04 -0.10
N PHE A 123 0.50 -2.76 1.10
CA PHE A 123 1.23 -3.70 1.95
C PHE A 123 0.34 -4.07 3.14
N CYS A 124 0.18 -5.35 3.43
CA CYS A 124 -0.60 -5.80 4.57
C CYS A 124 -2.02 -5.18 4.58
N TRP A 125 -2.32 -4.34 5.53
CA TRP A 125 -3.57 -3.58 5.67
C TRP A 125 -3.90 -2.75 4.41
N GLY A 126 -2.90 -2.10 3.85
CA GLY A 126 -3.06 -1.24 2.67
C GLY A 126 -3.48 -1.99 1.41
N ALA A 127 -3.24 -3.29 1.32
CA ALA A 127 -3.69 -4.11 0.20
C ALA A 127 -5.22 -4.10 0.06
N LYS A 128 -5.97 -4.03 1.19
CA LYS A 128 -7.42 -3.92 1.16
C LYS A 128 -7.88 -2.60 0.55
N VAL A 129 -7.20 -1.51 0.86
CA VAL A 129 -7.51 -0.19 0.25
C VAL A 129 -7.22 -0.22 -1.25
N VAL A 130 -6.04 -0.74 -1.63
CA VAL A 130 -5.64 -0.79 -3.05
C VAL A 130 -6.55 -1.67 -3.88
N VAL A 131 -6.99 -2.83 -3.39
CA VAL A 131 -7.92 -3.69 -4.14
C VAL A 131 -9.28 -3.02 -4.35
N LYS A 132 -9.74 -2.19 -3.40
CA LYS A 132 -10.97 -1.39 -3.58
C LYS A 132 -10.80 -0.31 -4.64
N LEU A 133 -9.66 0.41 -4.65
CA LEU A 133 -9.35 1.36 -5.72
C LEU A 133 -9.26 0.67 -7.09
N ALA A 134 -8.68 -0.54 -7.14
CA ALA A 134 -8.59 -1.34 -8.36
C ALA A 134 -9.97 -1.79 -8.87
N LYS A 135 -10.85 -2.20 -7.98
CA LYS A 135 -12.23 -2.59 -8.30
C LYS A 135 -13.02 -1.43 -8.89
N ASP A 136 -12.85 -0.23 -8.33
CA ASP A 136 -13.55 0.98 -8.77
C ASP A 136 -12.85 1.66 -9.97
N ALA A 137 -11.74 1.08 -10.48
CA ALA A 137 -10.91 1.64 -11.56
C ALA A 137 -10.42 3.07 -11.32
N GLU A 138 -10.22 3.44 -10.05
CA GLU A 138 -9.67 4.75 -9.66
C GLU A 138 -8.19 4.89 -10.02
N ILE A 139 -7.50 3.76 -10.15
CA ILE A 139 -6.09 3.63 -10.52
C ILE A 139 -5.96 2.75 -11.75
N GLN A 140 -4.80 2.76 -12.41
CA GLN A 140 -4.56 2.02 -13.65
C GLN A 140 -3.82 0.70 -13.44
N VAL A 141 -3.02 0.58 -12.37
CA VAL A 141 -2.29 -0.64 -12.02
C VAL A 141 -2.27 -0.81 -10.50
N ALA A 142 -2.45 -2.02 -10.03
CA ALA A 142 -2.38 -2.38 -8.62
C ALA A 142 -1.26 -3.37 -8.33
N ALA A 143 -0.70 -3.30 -7.13
CA ALA A 143 0.14 -4.33 -6.54
C ALA A 143 -0.26 -4.57 -5.08
N LEU A 144 -0.44 -5.82 -4.70
CA LEU A 144 -0.81 -6.24 -3.35
C LEU A 144 0.34 -7.08 -2.78
N LEU A 145 1.02 -6.57 -1.75
CA LEU A 145 2.15 -7.26 -1.13
C LEU A 145 1.72 -7.80 0.23
N HIS A 146 1.91 -9.12 0.45
CA HIS A 146 1.44 -9.81 1.68
C HIS A 146 0.08 -9.30 2.16
N PRO A 147 -0.96 -9.40 1.32
CA PRO A 147 -2.22 -8.72 1.57
C PRO A 147 -2.89 -9.19 2.86
N SER A 148 -3.57 -8.27 3.57
CA SER A 148 -4.47 -8.58 4.68
C SER A 148 -5.87 -8.09 4.37
N PHE A 149 -6.89 -8.77 4.92
CA PHE A 149 -8.31 -8.43 4.78
C PHE A 149 -8.86 -8.50 3.34
N VAL A 150 -8.05 -8.89 2.36
CA VAL A 150 -8.50 -9.11 0.98
C VAL A 150 -9.23 -10.44 0.89
N THR A 151 -10.34 -10.45 0.17
CA THR A 151 -11.15 -11.66 -0.09
C THR A 151 -11.14 -11.99 -1.57
N VAL A 152 -11.49 -13.23 -1.91
CA VAL A 152 -11.67 -13.65 -3.30
C VAL A 152 -12.73 -12.80 -4.01
N ASP A 153 -13.78 -12.38 -3.31
CA ASP A 153 -14.84 -11.52 -3.88
C ASP A 153 -14.36 -10.09 -4.14
N ASP A 154 -13.37 -9.59 -3.38
CA ASP A 154 -12.71 -8.34 -3.73
C ASP A 154 -11.97 -8.47 -5.07
N ILE A 155 -11.21 -9.55 -5.23
CA ILE A 155 -10.42 -9.82 -6.45
C ILE A 155 -11.32 -10.06 -7.66
N LYS A 156 -12.44 -10.77 -7.53
CA LYS A 156 -13.42 -10.95 -8.61
C LYS A 156 -13.96 -9.63 -9.17
N GLY A 157 -13.94 -8.56 -8.37
CA GLY A 157 -14.37 -7.24 -8.82
C GLY A 157 -13.29 -6.44 -9.56
N VAL A 158 -12.04 -6.87 -9.55
CA VAL A 158 -10.90 -6.14 -10.15
C VAL A 158 -10.96 -6.23 -11.67
N LYS A 159 -10.66 -5.10 -12.33
CA LYS A 159 -10.69 -4.97 -13.80
C LYS A 159 -9.41 -4.39 -14.40
N ILE A 160 -8.42 -4.08 -13.58
CA ILE A 160 -7.17 -3.46 -13.99
C ILE A 160 -5.98 -4.41 -13.73
N PRO A 161 -4.85 -4.24 -14.42
CA PRO A 161 -3.64 -5.02 -14.17
C PRO A 161 -3.31 -5.06 -12.68
N THR A 162 -3.16 -6.27 -12.13
CA THR A 162 -2.97 -6.46 -10.69
C THR A 162 -1.88 -7.49 -10.39
N GLY A 163 -0.83 -7.04 -9.71
CA GLY A 163 0.23 -7.88 -9.16
C GLY A 163 -0.10 -8.34 -7.73
N ILE A 164 0.26 -9.59 -7.37
CA ILE A 164 0.13 -10.10 -6.00
C ILE A 164 1.44 -10.79 -5.62
N LEU A 165 2.07 -10.30 -4.58
CA LEU A 165 3.31 -10.83 -4.02
C LEU A 165 2.99 -11.44 -2.64
N GLY A 166 2.88 -12.76 -2.58
CA GLY A 166 2.53 -13.52 -1.39
C GLY A 166 3.75 -14.08 -0.67
N ALA A 167 3.65 -14.29 0.63
CA ALA A 167 4.63 -15.01 1.43
C ALA A 167 4.23 -16.49 1.59
N GLU A 168 5.22 -17.38 1.64
CA GLU A 168 4.95 -18.80 1.92
C GLU A 168 4.43 -19.00 3.35
N ILE A 169 4.92 -18.21 4.30
CA ILE A 169 4.55 -18.33 5.73
C ILE A 169 3.65 -17.13 6.09
N ASP A 170 2.41 -17.17 5.66
CA ASP A 170 1.46 -16.10 5.92
C ASP A 170 0.10 -16.65 6.40
N LYS A 171 -0.34 -16.19 7.57
CA LYS A 171 -1.65 -16.57 8.13
C LYS A 171 -2.78 -15.67 7.64
N MET A 172 -2.47 -14.47 7.13
CA MET A 172 -3.45 -13.50 6.64
C MET A 172 -3.85 -13.79 5.19
N SER A 173 -2.86 -14.16 4.37
CA SER A 173 -3.03 -14.60 2.98
C SER A 173 -2.15 -15.82 2.73
N PRO A 174 -2.55 -17.01 3.21
CA PRO A 174 -1.78 -18.22 2.97
C PRO A 174 -1.68 -18.51 1.46
N PRO A 175 -0.68 -19.32 1.03
CA PRO A 175 -0.45 -19.66 -0.37
C PRO A 175 -1.69 -20.14 -1.12
N GLU A 176 -2.57 -20.88 -0.46
CA GLU A 176 -3.81 -21.38 -1.03
C GLU A 176 -4.75 -20.23 -1.40
N LEU A 177 -4.91 -19.26 -0.52
CA LEU A 177 -5.73 -18.07 -0.76
C LEU A 177 -5.13 -17.20 -1.88
N VAL A 178 -3.80 -17.06 -1.94
CA VAL A 178 -3.12 -16.33 -3.02
C VAL A 178 -3.36 -17.00 -4.37
N LYS A 179 -3.39 -18.32 -4.43
CA LYS A 179 -3.75 -19.08 -5.65
C LYS A 179 -5.21 -18.89 -6.05
N GLU A 180 -6.13 -18.77 -5.08
CA GLU A 180 -7.52 -18.43 -5.36
C GLU A 180 -7.65 -17.01 -5.94
N PHE A 181 -6.85 -16.07 -5.46
CA PHE A 181 -6.77 -14.72 -6.03
C PHE A 181 -6.29 -14.76 -7.48
N GLU A 182 -5.23 -15.50 -7.77
CA GLU A 182 -4.72 -15.70 -9.13
C GLU A 182 -5.80 -16.29 -10.04
N ALA A 183 -6.46 -17.35 -9.59
CA ALA A 183 -7.54 -17.99 -10.35
C ALA A 183 -8.70 -17.00 -10.66
N ALA A 184 -9.03 -16.13 -9.71
CA ALA A 184 -10.07 -15.11 -9.90
C ALA A 184 -9.63 -14.04 -10.92
N LEU A 185 -8.37 -13.58 -10.88
CA LEU A 185 -7.83 -12.64 -11.88
C LEU A 185 -7.80 -13.25 -13.28
N VAL A 186 -7.38 -14.51 -13.40
CA VAL A 186 -7.37 -15.24 -14.68
C VAL A 186 -8.79 -15.41 -15.22
N ALA A 187 -9.75 -15.78 -14.40
CA ALA A 187 -11.15 -15.94 -14.78
C ALA A 187 -11.79 -14.62 -15.29
N ASN A 188 -11.29 -13.48 -14.81
CA ASN A 188 -11.71 -12.16 -15.25
C ASN A 188 -10.89 -11.62 -16.45
N GLU A 189 -9.98 -12.42 -17.01
CA GLU A 189 -9.07 -12.01 -18.08
C GLU A 189 -8.22 -10.77 -17.73
N VAL A 190 -7.96 -10.57 -16.42
CA VAL A 190 -7.13 -9.47 -15.93
C VAL A 190 -5.66 -9.80 -16.14
N ASN A 191 -4.90 -8.87 -16.74
CA ASN A 191 -3.44 -8.97 -16.77
C ASN A 191 -2.91 -9.03 -15.34
N ASN A 192 -2.21 -10.10 -14.99
CA ASN A 192 -1.77 -10.33 -13.61
C ASN A 192 -0.34 -10.84 -13.52
N PHE A 193 0.26 -10.63 -12.35
CA PHE A 193 1.53 -11.19 -11.94
C PHE A 193 1.37 -11.70 -10.50
N VAL A 194 1.39 -13.00 -10.30
CA VAL A 194 1.26 -13.59 -8.97
C VAL A 194 2.49 -14.41 -8.66
N LYS A 195 3.14 -14.10 -7.52
CA LYS A 195 4.33 -14.81 -7.07
C LYS A 195 4.28 -15.04 -5.56
N ILE A 196 4.58 -16.27 -5.15
CA ILE A 196 4.72 -16.64 -3.75
C ILE A 196 6.22 -16.82 -3.47
N TYR A 197 6.72 -16.04 -2.50
CA TYR A 197 8.14 -16.04 -2.12
C TYR A 197 8.40 -17.12 -1.07
N PRO A 198 9.33 -18.05 -1.32
CA PRO A 198 9.61 -19.13 -0.39
C PRO A 198 10.37 -18.65 0.85
N GLY A 199 10.12 -19.30 1.98
CA GLY A 199 10.84 -19.08 3.24
C GLY A 199 10.56 -17.73 3.92
N VAL A 200 9.73 -16.86 3.38
CA VAL A 200 9.44 -15.56 3.96
C VAL A 200 8.09 -15.54 4.67
N ALA A 201 7.99 -14.67 5.69
CA ALA A 201 6.77 -14.47 6.46
C ALA A 201 6.07 -13.15 6.10
N HIS A 202 4.82 -13.00 6.57
CA HIS A 202 4.04 -11.78 6.41
C HIS A 202 4.83 -10.51 6.75
N GLY A 203 4.87 -9.54 5.86
CA GLY A 203 5.56 -8.27 6.07
C GLY A 203 7.01 -8.22 5.57
N TRP A 204 7.55 -9.29 5.01
CA TRP A 204 8.98 -9.40 4.62
C TRP A 204 9.47 -8.25 3.73
N THR A 205 8.63 -7.62 2.96
CA THR A 205 9.03 -6.56 2.03
C THR A 205 9.36 -5.23 2.71
N VAL A 206 8.82 -4.97 3.92
CA VAL A 206 8.95 -3.70 4.64
C VAL A 206 9.27 -3.86 6.14
N ARG A 207 9.59 -5.08 6.59
CA ARG A 207 9.85 -5.41 8.00
C ARG A 207 11.10 -6.29 8.19
N TYR A 208 11.90 -6.43 7.14
CA TYR A 208 13.14 -7.20 7.19
C TYR A 208 14.22 -6.51 8.00
N LYS A 209 15.17 -7.29 8.51
CA LYS A 209 16.32 -6.82 9.28
C LYS A 209 17.52 -6.62 8.36
N ASP A 210 18.21 -5.48 8.49
CA ASP A 210 19.36 -5.16 7.65
C ASP A 210 20.55 -6.12 7.89
N GLU A 211 20.63 -6.68 9.09
CA GLU A 211 21.68 -7.65 9.48
C GLU A 211 21.40 -9.07 8.96
N ASP A 212 20.19 -9.36 8.49
CA ASP A 212 19.83 -10.66 7.92
C ASP A 212 19.91 -10.60 6.38
N ALA A 213 21.03 -11.07 5.84
CA ALA A 213 21.27 -11.04 4.40
C ALA A 213 20.22 -11.86 3.58
N ALA A 214 19.63 -12.90 4.16
CA ALA A 214 18.60 -13.68 3.49
C ALA A 214 17.28 -12.92 3.42
N GLU A 215 16.87 -12.28 4.52
CA GLU A 215 15.68 -11.41 4.55
C GLU A 215 15.85 -10.24 3.58
N VAL A 216 17.00 -9.57 3.61
CA VAL A 216 17.34 -8.46 2.68
C VAL A 216 17.21 -8.92 1.23
N LYS A 217 17.83 -10.06 0.86
CA LYS A 217 17.77 -10.57 -0.50
C LYS A 217 16.33 -10.83 -0.97
N CYS A 218 15.51 -11.47 -0.15
CA CYS A 218 14.12 -11.72 -0.50
C CYS A 218 13.29 -10.44 -0.63
N ALA A 219 13.55 -9.45 0.23
CA ALA A 219 12.89 -8.15 0.13
C ALA A 219 13.31 -7.41 -1.16
N GLU A 220 14.61 -7.38 -1.49
CA GLU A 220 15.12 -6.76 -2.71
C GLU A 220 14.55 -7.40 -3.98
N GLU A 221 14.42 -8.74 -4.01
CA GLU A 221 13.79 -9.45 -5.12
C GLU A 221 12.33 -9.00 -5.30
N ALA A 222 11.56 -8.93 -4.20
CA ALA A 222 10.18 -8.46 -4.25
C ALA A 222 10.07 -6.98 -4.67
N HIS A 223 11.01 -6.12 -4.25
CA HIS A 223 11.07 -4.73 -4.68
C HIS A 223 11.36 -4.61 -6.17
N GLN A 224 12.26 -5.43 -6.70
CA GLN A 224 12.56 -5.46 -8.13
C GLN A 224 11.34 -5.92 -8.94
N ASP A 225 10.70 -7.02 -8.54
CA ASP A 225 9.48 -7.53 -9.18
C ASP A 225 8.36 -6.47 -9.16
N LEU A 226 8.22 -5.71 -8.07
CA LEU A 226 7.27 -4.60 -7.96
C LEU A 226 7.55 -3.51 -9.00
N VAL A 227 8.80 -3.04 -9.10
CA VAL A 227 9.22 -2.00 -10.06
C VAL A 227 9.00 -2.49 -11.49
N GLU A 228 9.39 -3.73 -11.80
CA GLU A 228 9.19 -4.32 -13.12
C GLU A 228 7.72 -4.47 -13.48
N TRP A 229 6.87 -4.88 -12.54
CA TRP A 229 5.44 -4.98 -12.72
C TRP A 229 4.84 -3.64 -13.14
N PHE A 230 5.16 -2.59 -12.41
CA PHE A 230 4.68 -1.27 -12.76
C PHE A 230 5.24 -0.79 -14.10
N GLY A 231 6.52 -1.04 -14.39
CA GLY A 231 7.14 -0.68 -15.66
C GLY A 231 6.52 -1.37 -16.88
N LYS A 232 5.92 -2.55 -16.70
CA LYS A 232 5.21 -3.28 -17.77
C LYS A 232 3.78 -2.79 -17.99
N CYS A 233 3.13 -2.25 -16.96
CA CYS A 233 1.70 -2.00 -16.96
C CYS A 233 1.31 -0.51 -16.95
N LEU A 234 2.20 0.41 -16.58
CA LEU A 234 2.00 1.85 -16.61
C LEU A 234 2.66 2.50 -17.82
#